data_61af76a3f34cd933b8596d11ba54fc30
#
_entry.id   61af76a3f34cd933b8596d11ba54fc30
#
_cell.length_a   1.000
_cell.length_b   1.000
_cell.length_c   1.000
_cell.angle_alpha   90.00
_cell.angle_beta   90.00
_cell.angle_gamma   90.00
#
_symmetry.space_group_name_H-M   'P 1'
#
loop_
_entity.id
_entity.type
_entity.pdbx_description
1 polymer ?
#
loop_
_entity_poly.entity_id
_entity_poly.type
_entity_poly.pdbx_seq_one_letter_code
_entity_poly.pdbx_strand_id
1 'polypeptide(L)'
;MHNVSLYAEESLSFPVGNTMLRLMAGVRWEHLFIKGTKYKNLNTLSPRFNARWQLNEHIAIRGGWGITEKLPSFYTLYPKQEYRDIQTFGFSYNKIESSYIYYSQPYTLLHNENLRWQRNQNAEIGLDVNIARTRISLVGYFNRTKLPYKYASTYTPFSYDCLLYTSPSPRDT
;
A
#
# COMPACT_ATOMS: atom_id res chain seq x y z
N MET A 1 1.25 7.07 -17.56
CA MET A 1 2.10 6.62 -16.43
C MET A 1 2.94 5.47 -16.92
N HIS A 2 4.27 5.57 -16.80
CA HIS A 2 5.21 4.51 -17.16
C HIS A 2 6.15 4.28 -15.98
N ASN A 3 6.53 3.02 -15.74
CA ASN A 3 7.52 2.65 -14.76
C ASN A 3 8.69 1.97 -15.47
N VAL A 4 9.90 2.42 -15.22
CA VAL A 4 11.13 1.82 -15.72
C VAL A 4 11.88 1.24 -14.53
N SER A 5 12.31 0.00 -14.65
CA SER A 5 13.10 -0.67 -13.61
C SER A 5 14.38 -1.25 -14.18
N LEU A 6 15.48 -1.05 -13.45
CA LEU A 6 16.77 -1.68 -13.68
C LEU A 6 17.05 -2.63 -12.52
N TYR A 7 17.60 -3.77 -12.86
CA TYR A 7 17.90 -4.83 -11.92
C TYR A 7 19.31 -5.36 -12.16
N ALA A 8 20.06 -5.54 -11.08
CA ALA A 8 21.36 -6.18 -11.09
C ALA A 8 21.43 -7.19 -9.95
N GLU A 9 22.00 -8.36 -10.23
CA GLU A 9 22.19 -9.43 -9.25
C GLU A 9 23.51 -10.13 -9.50
N GLU A 10 24.19 -10.46 -8.41
CA GLU A 10 25.44 -11.23 -8.41
C GLU A 10 25.30 -12.41 -7.45
N SER A 11 25.81 -13.56 -7.87
CA SER A 11 25.81 -14.79 -7.08
C SER A 11 27.23 -15.36 -7.01
N LEU A 12 27.73 -15.49 -5.79
CA LEU A 12 29.06 -15.97 -5.50
C LEU A 12 29.00 -17.29 -4.72
N SER A 13 29.88 -18.22 -5.02
CA SER A 13 29.99 -19.50 -4.31
C SER A 13 31.42 -19.69 -3.81
N PHE A 14 31.53 -19.90 -2.51
CA PHE A 14 32.82 -20.05 -1.84
C PHE A 14 32.93 -21.43 -1.17
N PRO A 15 33.98 -22.21 -1.45
CA PRO A 15 34.31 -23.38 -0.64
C PRO A 15 34.82 -22.91 0.73
N VAL A 16 34.26 -23.42 1.80
CA VAL A 16 34.67 -23.16 3.18
C VAL A 16 35.01 -24.51 3.83
N GLY A 17 36.26 -24.90 3.74
CA GLY A 17 36.71 -26.27 4.10
C GLY A 17 35.99 -27.31 3.22
N ASN A 18 35.30 -28.26 3.83
CA ASN A 18 34.49 -29.28 3.15
C ASN A 18 33.04 -28.85 2.90
N THR A 19 32.75 -27.57 3.05
CA THR A 19 31.39 -27.01 2.94
C THR A 19 31.32 -25.97 1.81
N MET A 20 30.09 -25.62 1.41
CA MET A 20 29.86 -24.63 0.36
C MET A 20 28.99 -23.49 0.88
N LEU A 21 29.52 -22.28 0.82
CA LEU A 21 28.78 -21.06 1.10
C LEU A 21 28.39 -20.37 -0.22
N ARG A 22 27.11 -20.13 -0.43
CA ARG A 22 26.58 -19.39 -1.59
C ARG A 22 25.96 -18.10 -1.10
N LEU A 23 26.42 -16.99 -1.65
CA LEU A 23 25.90 -15.64 -1.37
C LEU A 23 25.29 -15.08 -2.64
N MET A 24 24.20 -14.37 -2.50
CA MET A 24 23.51 -13.66 -3.56
C MET A 24 23.16 -12.26 -3.08
N ALA A 25 23.56 -11.25 -3.82
CA ALA A 25 23.21 -9.87 -3.59
C ALA A 25 22.57 -9.29 -4.85
N GLY A 26 21.47 -8.57 -4.68
CA GLY A 26 20.76 -7.96 -5.79
C GLY A 26 20.24 -6.59 -5.41
N VAL A 27 20.08 -5.73 -6.40
CA VAL A 27 19.49 -4.41 -6.27
C VAL A 27 18.56 -4.15 -7.43
N ARG A 28 17.40 -3.59 -7.12
CA ARG A 28 16.44 -3.10 -8.11
C ARG A 28 16.22 -1.62 -7.91
N TRP A 29 16.44 -0.85 -8.95
CA TRP A 29 16.09 0.55 -9.02
C TRP A 29 14.86 0.73 -9.90
N GLU A 30 13.94 1.58 -9.47
CA GLU A 30 12.72 1.90 -10.22
C GLU A 30 12.56 3.41 -10.33
N HIS A 31 12.16 3.86 -11.50
CA HIS A 31 11.78 5.24 -11.77
C HIS A 31 10.40 5.33 -12.39
N LEU A 32 9.59 6.21 -11.82
CA LEU A 32 8.21 6.43 -12.23
C LEU A 32 8.08 7.70 -13.08
N PHE A 33 7.64 7.55 -14.32
CA PHE A 33 7.28 8.65 -15.19
C PHE A 33 5.78 8.90 -15.10
N ILE A 34 5.37 9.98 -14.45
CA ILE A 34 3.98 10.40 -14.31
C ILE A 34 3.79 11.84 -14.75
N LYS A 35 2.60 12.12 -15.36
CA LYS A 35 2.17 13.46 -15.75
C LYS A 35 0.83 13.77 -15.09
N GLY A 36 0.52 15.05 -14.87
CA GLY A 36 -0.76 15.47 -14.33
C GLY A 36 -0.94 15.26 -12.82
N THR A 37 0.15 15.02 -12.10
CA THR A 37 0.17 14.97 -10.62
C THR A 37 1.38 15.72 -10.10
N LYS A 38 1.29 16.23 -8.87
CA LYS A 38 2.40 16.91 -8.18
C LYS A 38 3.24 15.95 -7.33
N TYR A 39 3.10 14.66 -7.51
CA TYR A 39 3.85 13.64 -6.77
C TYR A 39 5.36 13.74 -7.03
N LYS A 40 6.16 13.80 -5.94
CA LYS A 40 7.59 14.11 -6.01
C LYS A 40 8.52 12.91 -5.87
N ASN A 41 8.06 11.84 -5.22
CA ASN A 41 8.90 10.67 -4.92
C ASN A 41 8.86 9.65 -6.05
N LEU A 42 9.64 9.91 -7.09
CA LEU A 42 9.61 9.14 -8.35
C LEU A 42 10.56 7.95 -8.39
N ASN A 43 11.50 7.87 -7.43
CA ASN A 43 12.54 6.84 -7.43
C ASN A 43 12.42 5.93 -6.22
N THR A 44 12.81 4.68 -6.40
CA THR A 44 12.97 3.73 -5.30
C THR A 44 14.13 2.78 -5.54
N LEU A 45 14.67 2.23 -4.44
CA LEU A 45 15.77 1.27 -4.44
C LEU A 45 15.42 0.10 -3.52
N SER A 46 15.41 -1.09 -4.08
CA SER A 46 15.02 -2.33 -3.42
C SER A 46 16.21 -3.31 -3.39
N PRO A 47 17.08 -3.24 -2.37
CA PRO A 47 18.16 -4.19 -2.19
C PRO A 47 17.65 -5.52 -1.63
N ARG A 48 18.34 -6.61 -2.00
CA ARG A 48 18.12 -7.94 -1.45
C ARG A 48 19.42 -8.68 -1.27
N PHE A 49 19.48 -9.52 -0.26
CA PHE A 49 20.61 -10.36 0.06
C PHE A 49 20.14 -11.74 0.49
N ASN A 50 20.76 -12.79 -0.02
CA ASN A 50 20.49 -14.16 0.39
C ASN A 50 21.81 -14.88 0.61
N ALA A 51 21.83 -15.77 1.60
CA ALA A 51 22.94 -16.64 1.91
C ALA A 51 22.44 -18.07 2.08
N ARG A 52 23.17 -19.03 1.58
CA ARG A 52 22.95 -20.47 1.82
C ARG A 52 24.28 -21.12 2.12
N TRP A 53 24.36 -21.70 3.30
CA TRP A 53 25.54 -22.45 3.73
C TRP A 53 25.20 -23.94 3.83
N GLN A 54 25.79 -24.71 2.93
CA GLN A 54 25.69 -26.17 2.93
C GLN A 54 26.77 -26.72 3.85
N LEU A 55 26.36 -27.08 5.10
CA LEU A 55 27.31 -27.58 6.11
C LEU A 55 27.77 -28.99 5.81
N ASN A 56 26.88 -29.85 5.30
CA ASN A 56 27.18 -31.22 4.82
C ASN A 56 26.06 -31.65 3.86
N GLU A 57 26.07 -32.90 3.41
CA GLU A 57 25.05 -33.43 2.49
C GLU A 57 23.62 -33.43 3.06
N HIS A 58 23.52 -33.37 4.38
CA HIS A 58 22.24 -33.48 5.09
C HIS A 58 21.73 -32.14 5.62
N ILE A 59 22.59 -31.18 5.89
CA ILE A 59 22.24 -29.95 6.62
C ILE A 59 22.64 -28.71 5.82
N ALA A 60 21.68 -27.82 5.64
CA ALA A 60 21.93 -26.47 5.10
C ALA A 60 21.25 -25.41 5.94
N ILE A 61 21.94 -24.29 6.14
CA ILE A 61 21.39 -23.07 6.73
C ILE A 61 21.17 -22.07 5.61
N ARG A 62 20.04 -21.37 5.64
CA ARG A 62 19.77 -20.28 4.71
C ARG A 62 19.32 -19.04 5.46
N GLY A 63 19.64 -17.89 4.90
CA GLY A 63 19.17 -16.61 5.40
C GLY A 63 18.88 -15.68 4.24
N GLY A 64 17.91 -14.82 4.42
CA GLY A 64 17.53 -13.82 3.43
C GLY A 64 17.12 -12.52 4.10
N TRP A 65 17.45 -11.42 3.45
CA TRP A 65 17.00 -10.10 3.83
C TRP A 65 16.76 -9.27 2.58
N GLY A 66 15.68 -8.52 2.58
CA GLY A 66 15.39 -7.65 1.45
C GLY A 66 14.40 -6.54 1.79
N ILE A 67 14.44 -5.52 0.96
CA ILE A 67 13.51 -4.40 0.98
C ILE A 67 12.75 -4.42 -0.34
N THR A 68 11.42 -4.35 -0.24
CA THR A 68 10.54 -4.19 -1.39
C THR A 68 9.74 -2.91 -1.21
N GLU A 69 9.72 -2.09 -2.23
CA GLU A 69 8.94 -0.86 -2.22
C GLU A 69 7.76 -0.95 -3.18
N LYS A 70 6.61 -0.45 -2.74
CA LYS A 70 5.36 -0.47 -3.50
C LYS A 70 4.88 0.95 -3.73
N LEU A 71 4.63 1.27 -5.00
CA LEU A 71 4.05 2.53 -5.43
C LEU A 71 2.66 2.75 -4.80
N PRO A 72 2.31 3.99 -4.44
CA PRO A 72 0.92 4.36 -4.15
C PRO A 72 -0.03 3.96 -5.27
N SER A 73 -1.26 3.64 -4.92
CA SER A 73 -2.28 3.28 -5.93
C SER A 73 -2.55 4.43 -6.89
N PHE A 74 -3.00 4.10 -8.09
CA PHE A 74 -3.39 5.10 -9.09
C PHE A 74 -4.44 6.09 -8.53
N TYR A 75 -5.41 5.61 -7.77
CA TYR A 75 -6.43 6.44 -7.13
C TYR A 75 -5.84 7.44 -6.12
N THR A 76 -4.78 7.05 -5.40
CA THR A 76 -4.08 7.95 -4.47
C THR A 76 -3.26 9.01 -5.20
N LEU A 77 -2.67 8.66 -6.35
CA LEU A 77 -1.87 9.58 -7.16
C LEU A 77 -2.73 10.56 -7.98
N TYR A 78 -3.92 10.14 -8.39
CA TYR A 78 -4.88 10.90 -9.19
C TYR A 78 -6.26 10.90 -8.51
N PRO A 79 -6.41 11.62 -7.39
CA PRO A 79 -7.69 11.68 -6.70
C PRO A 79 -8.75 12.31 -7.62
N LYS A 80 -9.87 11.62 -7.78
CA LYS A 80 -11.02 12.11 -8.52
C LYS A 80 -11.94 12.90 -7.60
N GLN A 81 -12.67 13.82 -8.19
CA GLN A 81 -13.80 14.45 -7.53
C GLN A 81 -14.91 13.41 -7.33
N GLU A 82 -15.42 13.32 -6.13
CA GLU A 82 -16.54 12.45 -5.74
C GLU A 82 -17.69 13.31 -5.24
N TYR A 83 -18.90 12.78 -5.29
CA TYR A 83 -20.08 13.44 -4.75
C TYR A 83 -20.50 12.71 -3.48
N ARG A 84 -20.84 13.48 -2.47
CA ARG A 84 -21.40 12.95 -1.23
C ARG A 84 -22.82 13.50 -1.09
N ASP A 85 -23.78 12.59 -0.98
CA ASP A 85 -25.16 12.90 -0.69
C ASP A 85 -25.35 12.99 0.82
N ILE A 86 -25.69 14.18 1.30
CA ILE A 86 -25.95 14.47 2.71
C ILE A 86 -27.45 14.62 2.88
N GLN A 87 -28.05 13.74 3.67
CA GLN A 87 -29.47 13.88 4.02
C GLN A 87 -29.63 15.11 4.89
N THR A 88 -30.37 16.10 4.39
CA THR A 88 -30.59 17.36 5.07
C THR A 88 -31.94 17.41 5.77
N PHE A 89 -32.93 16.72 5.21
CA PHE A 89 -34.29 16.69 5.77
C PHE A 89 -34.94 15.35 5.42
N GLY A 90 -35.79 14.86 6.34
CA GLY A 90 -36.62 13.69 6.12
C GLY A 90 -37.99 13.92 6.76
N PHE A 91 -39.04 13.58 6.04
CA PHE A 91 -40.39 13.61 6.58
C PHE A 91 -41.13 12.31 6.25
N SER A 92 -42.01 11.91 7.14
CA SER A 92 -42.84 10.73 6.98
C SER A 92 -44.31 11.16 6.96
N TYR A 93 -45.03 10.74 5.94
CA TYR A 93 -46.46 10.92 5.80
C TYR A 93 -47.16 9.59 6.12
N ASN A 94 -48.11 9.65 7.04
CA ASN A 94 -48.96 8.50 7.45
C ASN A 94 -48.22 7.24 7.89
N LYS A 95 -46.99 7.34 8.44
CA LYS A 95 -46.16 6.19 8.91
C LYS A 95 -45.85 5.15 7.84
N ILE A 96 -46.23 5.33 6.58
CA ILE A 96 -46.06 4.35 5.50
C ILE A 96 -45.03 4.84 4.49
N GLU A 97 -45.01 6.15 4.20
CA GLU A 97 -44.10 6.74 3.22
C GLU A 97 -43.15 7.71 3.88
N SER A 98 -41.88 7.60 3.57
CA SER A 98 -40.83 8.52 4.00
C SER A 98 -40.18 9.14 2.79
N SER A 99 -40.08 10.46 2.78
CA SER A 99 -39.38 11.23 1.77
C SER A 99 -38.17 11.90 2.37
N TYR A 100 -37.08 11.93 1.62
CA TYR A 100 -35.79 12.48 2.06
C TYR A 100 -35.31 13.50 1.04
N ILE A 101 -34.76 14.61 1.55
CA ILE A 101 -34.09 15.61 0.75
C ILE A 101 -32.57 15.46 0.97
N TYR A 102 -31.82 15.35 -0.11
CA TYR A 102 -30.40 15.24 -0.09
C TYR A 102 -29.75 16.48 -0.72
N TYR A 103 -28.65 16.90 -0.10
CA TYR A 103 -27.75 17.90 -0.67
C TYR A 103 -26.51 17.19 -1.17
N SER A 104 -26.30 17.21 -2.48
CA SER A 104 -25.11 16.61 -3.10
C SER A 104 -23.98 17.63 -3.16
N GLN A 105 -22.89 17.35 -2.46
CA GLN A 105 -21.72 18.21 -2.46
C GLN A 105 -20.53 17.49 -3.11
N PRO A 106 -19.91 18.13 -4.11
CA PRO A 106 -18.65 17.61 -4.66
C PRO A 106 -17.53 17.78 -3.63
N TYR A 107 -16.73 16.75 -3.45
CA TYR A 107 -15.50 16.84 -2.68
C TYR A 107 -14.34 16.21 -3.42
N THR A 108 -13.15 16.73 -3.19
CA THR A 108 -11.92 16.20 -3.79
C THR A 108 -10.98 15.75 -2.68
N LEU A 109 -10.47 14.54 -2.80
CA LEU A 109 -9.45 14.04 -1.89
C LEU A 109 -8.21 14.93 -1.97
N LEU A 110 -7.74 15.41 -0.83
CA LEU A 110 -6.52 16.21 -0.77
C LEU A 110 -5.32 15.33 -1.14
N HIS A 111 -4.54 15.78 -2.09
CA HIS A 111 -3.35 15.10 -2.56
C HIS A 111 -2.14 15.47 -1.70
N ASN A 112 -1.46 14.47 -1.16
CA ASN A 112 -0.17 14.67 -0.49
C ASN A 112 0.98 14.48 -1.49
N GLU A 113 1.58 15.58 -1.95
CA GLU A 113 2.70 15.56 -2.91
C GLU A 113 3.94 14.84 -2.38
N ASN A 114 4.12 14.78 -1.06
CA ASN A 114 5.25 14.17 -0.39
C ASN A 114 5.00 12.71 0.04
N LEU A 115 3.95 12.10 -0.48
CA LEU A 115 3.66 10.70 -0.21
C LEU A 115 4.88 9.85 -0.58
N ARG A 116 5.26 8.91 0.28
CA ARG A 116 6.41 8.02 0.04
C ARG A 116 5.90 6.66 -0.41
N TRP A 117 6.75 5.89 -1.10
CA TRP A 117 6.48 4.50 -1.42
C TRP A 117 6.31 3.69 -0.12
N GLN A 118 5.39 2.76 -0.14
CA GLN A 118 5.23 1.80 0.95
C GLN A 118 6.42 0.85 0.96
N ARG A 119 7.13 0.81 2.06
CA ARG A 119 8.34 0.00 2.21
C ARG A 119 8.05 -1.25 3.04
N ASN A 120 8.34 -2.40 2.48
CA ASN A 120 8.27 -3.68 3.16
C ASN A 120 9.66 -4.26 3.34
N GLN A 121 10.04 -4.57 4.57
CA GLN A 121 11.31 -5.19 4.93
C GLN A 121 11.03 -6.63 5.36
N ASN A 122 11.65 -7.57 4.67
CA ASN A 122 11.57 -9.00 4.95
C ASN A 122 12.93 -9.50 5.43
N ALA A 123 12.94 -10.35 6.43
CA ALA A 123 14.10 -11.13 6.85
C ALA A 123 13.65 -12.56 7.13
N GLU A 124 14.44 -13.53 6.72
CA GLU A 124 14.20 -14.94 6.99
C GLU A 124 15.48 -15.68 7.38
N ILE A 125 15.33 -16.69 8.19
CA ILE A 125 16.36 -17.67 8.49
C ILE A 125 15.73 -19.06 8.43
N GLY A 126 16.42 -20.01 7.81
CA GLY A 126 15.93 -21.38 7.64
C GLY A 126 17.01 -22.41 7.89
N LEU A 127 16.58 -23.56 8.38
CA LEU A 127 17.36 -24.76 8.55
C LEU A 127 16.72 -25.87 7.72
N ASP A 128 17.46 -26.42 6.78
CA ASP A 128 17.05 -27.57 5.97
C ASP A 128 17.83 -28.79 6.41
N VAL A 129 17.14 -29.87 6.75
CA VAL A 129 17.72 -31.15 7.17
C VAL A 129 17.17 -32.26 6.29
N ASN A 130 18.05 -33.02 5.65
CA ASN A 130 17.71 -34.20 4.82
C ASN A 130 18.17 -35.47 5.55
N ILE A 131 17.22 -36.33 5.95
CA ILE A 131 17.48 -37.60 6.62
C ILE A 131 16.85 -38.70 5.79
N ALA A 132 17.69 -39.56 5.20
CA ALA A 132 17.27 -40.64 4.32
C ALA A 132 16.34 -40.14 3.19
N ARG A 133 15.03 -40.45 3.27
CA ARG A 133 14.01 -40.06 2.28
C ARG A 133 13.16 -38.86 2.72
N THR A 134 13.48 -38.29 3.87
CA THR A 134 12.69 -37.21 4.48
C THR A 134 13.48 -35.90 4.46
N ARG A 135 12.82 -34.81 4.02
CA ARG A 135 13.32 -33.44 4.15
C ARG A 135 12.50 -32.72 5.20
N ILE A 136 13.17 -32.11 6.17
CA ILE A 136 12.59 -31.23 7.18
C ILE A 136 13.13 -29.84 6.94
N SER A 137 12.26 -28.86 6.86
CA SER A 137 12.62 -27.44 6.72
C SER A 137 11.95 -26.63 7.81
N LEU A 138 12.75 -25.96 8.64
CA LEU A 138 12.30 -25.04 9.67
C LEU A 138 12.65 -23.62 9.22
N VAL A 139 11.68 -22.71 9.22
CA VAL A 139 11.86 -21.34 8.75
C VAL A 139 11.27 -20.38 9.76
N GLY A 140 12.11 -19.44 10.21
CA GLY A 140 11.68 -18.23 10.93
C GLY A 140 11.69 -17.04 9.98
N TYR A 141 10.68 -16.19 10.05
CA TYR A 141 10.62 -14.98 9.22
C TYR A 141 10.18 -13.76 10.02
N PHE A 142 10.64 -12.61 9.59
CA PHE A 142 10.24 -11.30 10.10
C PHE A 142 9.83 -10.41 8.94
N ASN A 143 8.67 -9.79 9.04
CA ASN A 143 8.13 -8.88 8.03
C ASN A 143 7.69 -7.58 8.69
N ARG A 144 8.18 -6.45 8.19
CA ARG A 144 7.83 -5.12 8.68
C ARG A 144 7.46 -4.20 7.54
N THR A 145 6.21 -3.76 7.52
CA THR A 145 5.72 -2.75 6.57
C THR A 145 5.78 -1.37 7.21
N LYS A 146 6.45 -0.43 6.53
CA LYS A 146 6.53 0.98 6.90
C LYS A 146 5.76 1.84 5.91
N LEU A 147 5.16 2.93 6.41
CA LEU A 147 4.42 3.91 5.64
C LEU A 147 3.21 3.31 4.89
N PRO A 148 2.33 2.59 5.58
CA PRO A 148 1.05 2.21 4.99
C PRO A 148 0.26 3.50 4.70
N TYR A 149 -0.34 3.59 3.50
CA TYR A 149 -1.19 4.73 3.15
C TYR A 149 -2.45 4.71 4.01
N LYS A 150 -2.78 5.86 4.60
CA LYS A 150 -4.00 6.06 5.38
C LYS A 150 -4.71 7.29 4.87
N TYR A 151 -6.01 7.23 4.80
CA TYR A 151 -6.86 8.40 4.61
C TYR A 151 -7.08 9.07 5.96
N ALA A 152 -6.91 10.38 6.00
CA ALA A 152 -7.31 11.20 7.13
C ALA A 152 -8.60 11.92 6.77
N SER A 153 -9.59 11.90 7.67
CA SER A 153 -10.82 12.65 7.51
C SER A 153 -10.70 13.98 8.24
N THR A 154 -11.11 15.05 7.57
CA THR A 154 -11.21 16.39 8.15
C THR A 154 -12.66 16.84 8.07
N TYR A 155 -13.12 17.58 9.07
CA TYR A 155 -14.42 18.22 9.04
C TYR A 155 -14.31 19.50 8.22
N THR A 156 -15.17 19.61 7.21
CA THR A 156 -15.35 20.85 6.47
C THR A 156 -16.78 21.30 6.71
N PRO A 157 -17.02 22.37 7.47
CA PRO A 157 -18.38 22.90 7.64
C PRO A 157 -18.88 23.43 6.30
N PHE A 158 -20.15 23.20 6.01
CA PHE A 158 -20.83 23.76 4.85
C PHE A 158 -22.17 24.33 5.28
N SER A 159 -22.62 25.35 4.59
CA SER A 159 -23.97 25.94 4.74
C SER A 159 -24.74 25.70 3.46
N TYR A 160 -26.05 25.55 3.58
CA TYR A 160 -26.97 25.44 2.46
C TYR A 160 -28.24 26.16 2.78
N ASP A 161 -28.91 26.70 1.76
CA ASP A 161 -30.19 27.37 1.92
C ASP A 161 -31.32 26.33 1.94
N CYS A 162 -32.08 26.33 3.01
CA CYS A 162 -33.23 25.44 3.13
C CYS A 162 -34.46 26.10 2.50
N LEU A 163 -34.82 25.69 1.30
CA LEU A 163 -35.96 26.26 0.54
C LEU A 163 -37.34 25.88 1.09
N LEU A 164 -37.41 25.12 2.17
CA LEU A 164 -38.67 24.63 2.73
C LEU A 164 -39.52 25.71 3.48
N TYR A 165 -38.96 26.89 3.71
CA TYR A 165 -39.62 27.96 4.48
C TYR A 165 -40.13 29.15 3.65
N THR A 166 -40.16 29.04 2.32
CA THR A 166 -40.56 30.17 1.45
C THR A 166 -42.03 30.17 1.06
N SER A 167 -42.84 29.26 1.56
CA SER A 167 -44.29 29.28 1.33
C SER A 167 -44.98 29.99 2.50
N PRO A 168 -45.57 31.19 2.33
CA PRO A 168 -46.35 31.81 3.41
C PRO A 168 -47.47 30.88 3.83
N SER A 169 -47.73 30.79 5.14
CA SER A 169 -48.82 30.01 5.68
C SER A 169 -50.14 30.56 5.15
N PRO A 170 -51.10 29.72 4.75
CA PRO A 170 -52.44 30.17 4.35
C PRO A 170 -53.20 30.95 5.46
N ARG A 171 -52.63 31.08 6.65
CA ARG A 171 -53.18 31.83 7.78
C ARG A 171 -52.70 33.29 7.84
N ASP A 172 -51.78 33.70 6.99
CA ASP A 172 -51.20 35.04 6.98
C ASP A 172 -51.85 35.94 5.91
N THR A 173 -53.04 35.56 5.39
CA THR A 173 -53.87 36.34 4.47
C THR A 173 -55.18 36.68 5.15
#